data_6bfbe9aa7decb57c5a72fde35f017dc4
#
_entry.id   6bfbe9aa7decb57c5a72fde35f017dc4
#
_cell.length_a   1.000
_cell.length_b   1.000
_cell.length_c   1.000
_cell.angle_alpha   90.00
_cell.angle_beta   90.00
_cell.angle_gamma   90.00
#
_symmetry.space_group_name_H-M   'P 1'
#
loop_
_entity.id
_entity.type
_entity.pdbx_description
1 polymer ?
#
loop_
_entity_poly.entity_id
_entity_poly.type
_entity_poly.pdbx_seq_one_letter_code
_entity_poly.pdbx_strand_id
1 'polypeptide(L)'
;PYSDLKRVQRWVYENILLKDLSSVSPCAEGFMPKDKDDIRNIVTNARRHARSKWLINVDIQDFFDSIKYDSVWEYFSKLGYEEEVVDVLTKICTYQFRLPQGAPTSPMLSNLIVRSMDDAFVELADKFNCIYSRYADDITLSGNSDSIMPSMRDIYQIVYAHHFRPNKK
;
A
#
# COMPACT_ATOMS: atom_id res chain seq x y z
N PRO A 1 16.12 -1.45 -23.90
CA PRO A 1 16.95 -0.49 -23.14
C PRO A 1 16.72 -0.57 -21.62
N TYR A 2 15.72 -1.31 -21.14
CA TYR A 2 15.36 -1.33 -19.71
C TYR A 2 15.66 -2.66 -19.00
N SER A 3 16.31 -3.63 -19.64
CA SER A 3 16.61 -4.94 -19.05
C SER A 3 17.52 -4.84 -17.83
N ASP A 4 18.56 -4.02 -17.90
CA ASP A 4 19.54 -3.88 -16.81
C ASP A 4 18.95 -3.15 -15.60
N LEU A 5 18.20 -2.06 -15.81
CA LEU A 5 17.50 -1.38 -14.72
C LEU A 5 16.51 -2.32 -14.02
N LYS A 6 15.70 -3.07 -14.78
CA LYS A 6 14.76 -4.04 -14.20
C LYS A 6 15.48 -5.16 -13.45
N ARG A 7 16.68 -5.57 -13.88
CA ARG A 7 17.49 -6.55 -13.17
C ARG A 7 17.97 -5.99 -11.82
N VAL A 8 18.46 -4.76 -11.78
CA VAL A 8 18.86 -4.09 -10.54
C VAL A 8 17.64 -3.87 -9.63
N GLN A 9 16.52 -3.39 -10.16
CA GLN A 9 15.28 -3.25 -9.39
C GLN A 9 14.79 -4.56 -8.81
N ARG A 10 14.92 -5.68 -9.53
CA ARG A 10 14.59 -7.02 -9.02
C ARG A 10 15.53 -7.42 -7.89
N TRP A 11 16.82 -7.14 -8.02
CA TRP A 11 17.78 -7.37 -6.94
C TRP A 11 17.41 -6.57 -5.67
N VAL A 12 17.06 -5.28 -5.80
CA VAL A 12 16.57 -4.44 -4.69
C VAL A 12 15.33 -5.05 -4.06
N TYR A 13 14.36 -5.47 -4.88
CA TYR A 13 13.15 -6.14 -4.40
C TYR A 13 13.48 -7.39 -3.57
N GLU A 14 14.31 -8.29 -4.10
CA GLU A 14 14.62 -9.58 -3.48
C GLU A 14 15.53 -9.45 -2.23
N ASN A 15 16.47 -8.51 -2.24
CA ASN A 15 17.52 -8.43 -1.21
C ASN A 15 17.27 -7.35 -0.15
N ILE A 16 16.40 -6.38 -0.42
CA ILE A 16 16.05 -5.30 0.51
C ILE A 16 14.58 -5.36 0.89
N LEU A 17 13.67 -5.20 -0.08
CA LEU A 17 12.25 -5.02 0.22
C LEU A 17 11.59 -6.28 0.80
N LEU A 18 11.91 -7.47 0.27
CA LEU A 18 11.37 -8.74 0.80
C LEU A 18 11.88 -9.07 2.23
N LYS A 19 12.96 -8.47 2.67
CA LYS A 19 13.45 -8.65 4.05
C LYS A 19 12.65 -7.83 5.06
N ASP A 20 11.90 -6.85 4.59
CA ASP A 20 11.07 -5.97 5.42
C ASP A 20 9.56 -6.28 5.30
N LEU A 21 9.21 -7.51 4.95
CA LEU A 21 7.81 -7.95 4.83
C LEU A 21 6.99 -7.77 6.11
N SER A 22 7.64 -7.83 7.28
CA SER A 22 6.99 -7.60 8.58
C SER A 22 6.47 -6.17 8.74
N SER A 23 7.01 -5.23 8.00
CA SER A 23 6.56 -3.83 7.98
C SER A 23 5.34 -3.59 7.08
N VAL A 24 4.97 -4.56 6.24
CA VAL A 24 3.74 -4.48 5.44
C VAL A 24 2.52 -4.69 6.33
N SER A 25 1.47 -3.90 6.12
CA SER A 25 0.22 -4.07 6.84
C SER A 25 -0.38 -5.47 6.65
N PRO A 26 -0.88 -6.12 7.71
CA PRO A 26 -1.62 -7.40 7.59
C PRO A 26 -2.94 -7.24 6.83
N CYS A 27 -3.41 -6.01 6.63
CA CYS A 27 -4.60 -5.68 5.86
C CYS A 27 -4.32 -5.45 4.37
N ALA A 28 -3.03 -5.38 3.96
CA ALA A 28 -2.65 -5.28 2.55
C ALA A 28 -2.69 -6.67 1.90
N GLU A 29 -3.63 -6.86 0.98
CA GLU A 29 -3.88 -8.13 0.28
C GLU A 29 -3.27 -8.18 -1.12
N GLY A 30 -3.01 -7.00 -1.71
CA GLY A 30 -2.40 -6.86 -3.04
C GLY A 30 -0.87 -6.84 -2.99
N PHE A 31 -0.22 -7.26 -4.09
CA PHE A 31 1.23 -7.16 -4.29
C PHE A 31 2.10 -7.98 -3.33
N MET A 32 1.51 -8.91 -2.60
CA MET A 32 2.26 -9.79 -1.72
C MET A 32 2.98 -10.90 -2.49
N PRO A 33 4.18 -11.30 -2.07
CA PRO A 33 4.86 -12.44 -2.65
C PRO A 33 4.03 -13.71 -2.45
N LYS A 34 4.17 -14.67 -3.38
CA LYS A 34 3.55 -15.98 -3.20
C LYS A 34 4.30 -16.74 -2.11
N ASP A 35 3.67 -16.92 -0.99
CA ASP A 35 4.14 -17.74 0.12
C ASP A 35 3.10 -18.82 0.44
N LYS A 36 3.56 -19.99 0.93
CA LYS A 36 2.67 -21.08 1.33
C LYS A 36 1.93 -20.78 2.64
N ASP A 37 2.56 -19.98 3.49
CA ASP A 37 2.06 -19.64 4.82
C ASP A 37 1.31 -18.30 4.82
N ASP A 38 1.52 -17.44 3.82
CA ASP A 38 0.86 -16.15 3.64
C ASP A 38 0.19 -16.07 2.25
N ILE A 39 -1.03 -16.58 2.18
CA ILE A 39 -1.82 -16.62 0.93
C ILE A 39 -2.68 -15.36 0.83
N ARG A 40 -2.06 -14.20 0.59
CA ARG A 40 -2.78 -12.95 0.32
C ARG A 40 -2.97 -12.75 -1.18
N ASN A 41 -4.23 -12.57 -1.61
CA ASN A 41 -4.61 -12.36 -3.00
C ASN A 41 -6.05 -11.81 -3.08
N ILE A 42 -6.54 -11.56 -4.29
CA ILE A 42 -7.89 -11.01 -4.50
C ILE A 42 -9.00 -11.89 -3.92
N VAL A 43 -8.82 -13.22 -3.87
CA VAL A 43 -9.83 -14.15 -3.32
C VAL A 43 -9.84 -14.06 -1.79
N THR A 44 -8.68 -13.99 -1.15
CA THR A 44 -8.60 -13.81 0.31
C THR A 44 -9.13 -12.45 0.72
N ASN A 45 -8.83 -11.40 -0.05
CA ASN A 45 -9.43 -10.08 0.14
C ASN A 45 -10.95 -10.14 0.10
N ALA A 46 -11.53 -10.69 -0.95
CA ALA A 46 -12.98 -10.82 -1.09
C ALA A 46 -13.61 -11.66 0.03
N ARG A 47 -12.96 -12.74 0.49
CA ARG A 47 -13.44 -13.60 1.58
C ARG A 47 -13.58 -12.86 2.91
N ARG A 48 -12.72 -11.89 3.22
CA ARG A 48 -12.82 -11.07 4.43
C ARG A 48 -14.17 -10.37 4.52
N HIS A 49 -14.74 -9.96 3.38
CA HIS A 49 -15.94 -9.15 3.29
C HIS A 49 -17.21 -9.93 2.91
N ALA A 50 -17.10 -11.23 2.59
CA ALA A 50 -18.15 -12.02 1.95
C ALA A 50 -19.44 -12.20 2.78
N ARG A 51 -19.40 -11.97 4.11
CA ARG A 51 -20.55 -12.12 5.00
C ARG A 51 -21.05 -10.82 5.59
N SER A 52 -20.57 -9.71 5.06
CA SER A 52 -20.95 -8.38 5.53
C SER A 52 -22.26 -7.92 4.90
N LYS A 53 -23.09 -7.19 5.66
CA LYS A 53 -24.35 -6.62 5.19
C LYS A 53 -24.16 -5.38 4.33
N TRP A 54 -23.07 -4.64 4.57
CA TRP A 54 -22.68 -3.45 3.80
C TRP A 54 -21.21 -3.52 3.43
N LEU A 55 -20.87 -2.85 2.34
CA LEU A 55 -19.51 -2.72 1.82
C LEU A 55 -19.33 -1.32 1.27
N ILE A 56 -18.22 -0.69 1.65
CA ILE A 56 -17.73 0.57 1.07
C ILE A 56 -16.42 0.25 0.37
N ASN A 57 -16.35 0.59 -0.91
CA ASN A 57 -15.11 0.50 -1.68
C ASN A 57 -14.70 1.89 -2.16
N VAL A 58 -13.43 2.24 -1.99
CA VAL A 58 -12.85 3.51 -2.43
C VAL A 58 -11.54 3.24 -3.13
N ASP A 59 -11.47 3.64 -4.37
CA ASP A 59 -10.28 3.58 -5.23
C ASP A 59 -9.41 4.84 -5.02
N ILE A 60 -8.10 4.67 -4.95
CA ILE A 60 -7.14 5.78 -4.85
C ILE A 60 -6.72 6.21 -6.25
N GLN A 61 -6.96 7.48 -6.57
CA GLN A 61 -6.55 8.06 -7.85
C GLN A 61 -5.04 8.09 -7.98
N ASP A 62 -4.50 7.69 -9.15
CA ASP A 62 -3.08 7.77 -9.49
C ASP A 62 -2.16 7.23 -8.38
N PHE A 63 -2.50 6.07 -7.80
CA PHE A 63 -1.90 5.52 -6.59
C PHE A 63 -0.35 5.52 -6.64
N PHE A 64 0.26 4.88 -7.63
CA PHE A 64 1.72 4.86 -7.76
C PHE A 64 2.30 6.25 -8.01
N ASP A 65 1.67 7.03 -8.86
CA ASP A 65 2.10 8.40 -9.20
C ASP A 65 1.98 9.36 -8.00
N SER A 66 1.14 9.04 -7.03
CA SER A 66 0.99 9.80 -5.78
C SER A 66 2.13 9.57 -4.80
N ILE A 67 2.82 8.43 -4.86
CA ILE A 67 3.99 8.13 -4.04
C ILE A 67 5.21 8.81 -4.65
N LYS A 68 5.68 9.87 -3.97
CA LYS A 68 6.75 10.73 -4.46
C LYS A 68 8.15 10.23 -4.08
N TYR A 69 9.16 10.79 -4.74
CA TYR A 69 10.57 10.57 -4.45
C TYR A 69 10.88 10.66 -2.96
N ASP A 70 10.39 11.71 -2.30
CA ASP A 70 10.66 11.98 -0.88
C ASP A 70 10.15 10.84 0.03
N SER A 71 8.99 10.26 -0.28
CA SER A 71 8.45 9.11 0.48
C SER A 71 9.31 7.85 0.29
N VAL A 72 9.86 7.64 -0.90
CA VAL A 72 10.79 6.51 -1.18
C VAL A 72 12.12 6.74 -0.49
N TRP A 73 12.63 7.98 -0.54
CA TRP A 73 13.87 8.38 0.13
C TRP A 73 13.74 8.20 1.66
N GLU A 74 12.64 8.66 2.25
CA GLU A 74 12.35 8.50 3.68
C GLU A 74 12.29 7.02 4.08
N TYR A 75 11.68 6.18 3.27
CA TYR A 75 11.63 4.75 3.51
C TYR A 75 13.05 4.14 3.58
N PHE A 76 13.90 4.37 2.58
CA PHE A 76 15.27 3.85 2.59
C PHE A 76 16.13 4.45 3.70
N SER A 77 15.94 5.71 4.06
CA SER A 77 16.62 6.36 5.20
C SER A 77 16.29 5.66 6.53
N LYS A 78 15.04 5.28 6.74
CA LYS A 78 14.59 4.56 7.94
C LYS A 78 15.22 3.16 8.09
N LEU A 79 15.70 2.58 6.99
CA LEU A 79 16.44 1.31 7.03
C LEU A 79 17.89 1.47 7.53
N GLY A 80 18.37 2.71 7.72
CA GLY A 80 19.68 3.01 8.29
C GLY A 80 20.84 3.01 7.28
N TYR A 81 20.54 3.13 5.98
CA TYR A 81 21.58 3.31 4.97
C TYR A 81 22.18 4.72 5.00
N GLU A 82 23.45 4.83 4.63
CA GLU A 82 24.11 6.12 4.40
C GLU A 82 23.42 6.93 3.28
N GLU A 83 23.45 8.27 3.37
CA GLU A 83 22.68 9.18 2.50
C GLU A 83 22.95 8.94 1.01
N GLU A 84 24.21 8.71 0.62
CA GLU A 84 24.55 8.42 -0.77
C GLU A 84 23.91 7.11 -1.27
N VAL A 85 23.80 6.09 -0.42
CA VAL A 85 23.14 4.82 -0.76
C VAL A 85 21.63 5.02 -0.87
N VAL A 86 21.03 5.77 0.04
CA VAL A 86 19.60 6.13 0.01
C VAL A 86 19.26 6.85 -1.30
N ASP A 87 20.09 7.83 -1.70
CA ASP A 87 19.89 8.58 -2.94
C ASP A 87 19.94 7.67 -4.18
N VAL A 88 20.91 6.77 -4.24
CA VAL A 88 21.05 5.81 -5.34
C VAL A 88 19.86 4.85 -5.38
N LEU A 89 19.45 4.24 -4.25
CA LEU A 89 18.32 3.33 -4.18
C LEU A 89 17.01 4.02 -4.59
N THR A 90 16.82 5.25 -4.13
CA THR A 90 15.64 6.05 -4.46
C THR A 90 15.58 6.36 -5.96
N LYS A 91 16.69 6.76 -6.58
CA LYS A 91 16.78 7.02 -8.03
C LYS A 91 16.53 5.76 -8.86
N ILE A 92 17.00 4.60 -8.41
CA ILE A 92 16.75 3.31 -9.07
C ILE A 92 15.25 2.96 -9.04
N CYS A 93 14.56 3.29 -7.94
CA CYS A 93 13.16 2.90 -7.72
C CYS A 93 12.15 3.94 -8.21
N THR A 94 12.57 5.15 -8.56
CA THR A 94 11.69 6.24 -9.00
C THR A 94 11.95 6.66 -10.44
N TYR A 95 10.94 7.24 -11.07
CA TYR A 95 11.04 7.89 -12.38
C TYR A 95 10.21 9.17 -12.37
N GLN A 96 10.77 10.27 -12.86
CA GLN A 96 10.11 11.59 -12.81
C GLN A 96 9.59 11.95 -11.41
N PHE A 97 10.40 11.71 -10.37
CA PHE A 97 10.10 11.98 -8.96
C PHE A 97 8.89 11.24 -8.38
N ARG A 98 8.52 10.05 -8.91
CA ARG A 98 7.41 9.23 -8.43
C ARG A 98 7.68 7.74 -8.64
N LEU A 99 6.89 6.87 -8.01
CA LEU A 99 6.94 5.44 -8.29
C LEU A 99 6.40 5.16 -9.70
N PRO A 100 7.18 4.52 -10.58
CA PRO A 100 6.71 4.17 -11.92
C PRO A 100 5.83 2.93 -11.92
N GLN A 101 4.79 2.92 -12.74
CA GLN A 101 4.04 1.71 -13.02
C GLN A 101 4.90 0.71 -13.81
N GLY A 102 4.84 -0.59 -13.41
CA GLY A 102 5.55 -1.67 -14.09
C GLY A 102 7.02 -1.85 -13.70
N ALA A 103 7.54 -1.10 -12.72
CA ALA A 103 8.83 -1.41 -12.12
C ALA A 103 8.70 -2.57 -11.10
N PRO A 104 9.68 -3.47 -11.03
CA PRO A 104 9.66 -4.59 -10.08
C PRO A 104 9.54 -4.19 -8.61
N THR A 105 10.05 -3.02 -8.24
CA THR A 105 10.07 -2.49 -6.87
C THR A 105 8.78 -1.79 -6.46
N SER A 106 8.06 -1.15 -7.40
CA SER A 106 6.93 -0.26 -7.10
C SER A 106 5.80 -0.92 -6.29
N PRO A 107 5.37 -2.16 -6.59
CA PRO A 107 4.30 -2.80 -5.83
C PRO A 107 4.63 -2.99 -4.34
N MET A 108 5.84 -3.46 -4.03
CA MET A 108 6.26 -3.68 -2.64
C MET A 108 6.54 -2.37 -1.92
N LEU A 109 7.22 -1.41 -2.57
CA LEU A 109 7.45 -0.09 -2.01
C LEU A 109 6.13 0.63 -1.68
N SER A 110 5.12 0.51 -2.54
CA SER A 110 3.81 1.09 -2.24
C SER A 110 3.21 0.51 -0.96
N ASN A 111 3.27 -0.81 -0.75
CA ASN A 111 2.78 -1.44 0.47
C ASN A 111 3.54 -0.98 1.73
N LEU A 112 4.87 -0.86 1.64
CA LEU A 112 5.72 -0.43 2.76
C LEU A 112 5.50 1.04 3.13
N ILE A 113 5.38 1.91 2.12
CA ILE A 113 5.23 3.36 2.31
C ILE A 113 3.84 3.73 2.85
N VAL A 114 2.79 3.06 2.37
CA VAL A 114 1.42 3.38 2.80
C VAL A 114 1.01 2.72 4.12
N ARG A 115 1.93 2.07 4.82
CA ARG A 115 1.67 1.40 6.10
C ARG A 115 0.94 2.30 7.10
N SER A 116 1.36 3.55 7.25
CA SER A 116 0.73 4.49 8.17
C SER A 116 -0.73 4.82 7.81
N MET A 117 -1.05 4.83 6.52
CA MET A 117 -2.44 4.97 6.06
C MET A 117 -3.25 3.71 6.40
N ASP A 118 -2.68 2.52 6.20
CA ASP A 118 -3.33 1.27 6.59
C ASP A 118 -3.60 1.23 8.11
N ASP A 119 -2.64 1.68 8.93
CA ASP A 119 -2.81 1.74 10.39
C ASP A 119 -3.96 2.70 10.78
N ALA A 120 -4.07 3.87 10.14
CA ALA A 120 -5.17 4.79 10.37
C ALA A 120 -6.54 4.20 9.95
N PHE A 121 -6.57 3.40 8.89
CA PHE A 121 -7.79 2.67 8.51
C PHE A 121 -8.13 1.53 9.45
N VAL A 122 -7.15 0.86 10.04
CA VAL A 122 -7.37 -0.14 11.11
C VAL A 122 -8.00 0.52 12.33
N GLU A 123 -7.47 1.67 12.77
CA GLU A 123 -8.06 2.43 13.88
C GLU A 123 -9.51 2.85 13.58
N LEU A 124 -9.78 3.30 12.34
CA LEU A 124 -11.15 3.62 11.92
C LEU A 124 -12.04 2.38 11.95
N ALA A 125 -11.56 1.23 11.47
CA ALA A 125 -12.31 -0.02 11.44
C ALA A 125 -12.62 -0.52 12.86
N ASP A 126 -11.67 -0.43 13.78
CA ASP A 126 -11.87 -0.79 15.20
C ASP A 126 -12.92 0.10 15.85
N LYS A 127 -12.86 1.43 15.62
CA LYS A 127 -13.84 2.40 16.13
C LYS A 127 -15.28 2.07 15.71
N PHE A 128 -15.45 1.60 14.48
CA PHE A 128 -16.77 1.30 13.91
C PHE A 128 -17.12 -0.21 13.95
N ASN A 129 -16.26 -1.03 14.58
CA ASN A 129 -16.39 -2.50 14.63
C ASN A 129 -16.69 -3.09 13.24
N CYS A 130 -15.86 -2.73 12.26
CA CYS A 130 -15.96 -3.17 10.88
C CYS A 130 -14.63 -3.78 10.40
N ILE A 131 -14.63 -4.37 9.22
CA ILE A 131 -13.48 -5.02 8.61
C ILE A 131 -12.85 -4.05 7.60
N TYR A 132 -11.53 -3.91 7.66
CA TYR A 132 -10.73 -3.17 6.68
C TYR A 132 -9.80 -4.11 5.93
N SER A 133 -9.64 -3.86 4.64
CA SER A 133 -8.54 -4.38 3.84
C SER A 133 -8.21 -3.45 2.67
N ARG A 134 -7.01 -3.61 2.11
CA ARG A 134 -6.59 -2.90 0.91
C ARG A 134 -6.00 -3.88 -0.12
N TYR A 135 -6.51 -3.81 -1.35
CA TYR A 135 -5.93 -4.51 -2.49
C TYR A 135 -5.37 -3.48 -3.47
N ALA A 136 -4.05 -3.30 -3.45
CA ALA A 136 -3.36 -2.25 -4.22
C ALA A 136 -3.89 -0.84 -3.85
N ASP A 137 -4.59 -0.20 -4.77
CA ASP A 137 -5.25 1.10 -4.66
C ASP A 137 -6.71 1.03 -4.18
N ASP A 138 -7.29 -0.18 -4.10
CA ASP A 138 -8.66 -0.41 -3.64
C ASP A 138 -8.75 -0.57 -2.11
N ILE A 139 -9.33 0.40 -1.44
CA ILE A 139 -9.68 0.39 -0.02
C ILE A 139 -11.07 -0.23 0.14
N THR A 140 -11.20 -1.24 0.99
CA THR A 140 -12.50 -1.88 1.30
C THR A 140 -12.78 -1.86 2.78
N LEU A 141 -13.94 -1.34 3.16
CA LEU A 141 -14.50 -1.43 4.51
C LEU A 141 -15.83 -2.16 4.45
N SER A 142 -16.11 -3.02 5.42
CA SER A 142 -17.39 -3.74 5.47
C SER A 142 -17.80 -4.11 6.87
N GLY A 143 -19.11 -4.28 7.10
CA GLY A 143 -19.61 -4.60 8.41
C GLY A 143 -21.05 -5.13 8.42
N ASN A 144 -21.54 -5.44 9.64
CA ASN A 144 -22.85 -6.05 9.85
C ASN A 144 -23.84 -5.15 10.60
N SER A 145 -23.39 -4.02 11.15
CA SER A 145 -24.25 -3.08 11.85
C SER A 145 -24.78 -2.02 10.90
N ASP A 146 -26.10 -1.93 10.75
CA ASP A 146 -26.73 -0.92 9.87
C ASP A 146 -26.73 0.50 10.47
N SER A 147 -26.47 0.61 11.79
CA SER A 147 -26.52 1.85 12.54
C SER A 147 -25.17 2.52 12.79
N ILE A 148 -24.06 1.79 12.55
CA ILE A 148 -22.72 2.25 12.86
C ILE A 148 -21.81 1.88 11.70
N MET A 149 -21.65 2.82 10.76
CA MET A 149 -20.68 2.68 9.65
C MET A 149 -19.90 3.99 9.49
N PRO A 150 -18.63 3.92 9.09
CA PRO A 150 -17.83 5.11 8.83
C PRO A 150 -18.47 5.94 7.70
N SER A 151 -18.46 7.26 7.85
CA SER A 151 -18.91 8.14 6.78
C SER A 151 -17.84 8.26 5.66
N MET A 152 -18.26 8.61 4.46
CA MET A 152 -17.32 8.93 3.37
C MET A 152 -16.36 10.06 3.76
N ARG A 153 -16.80 10.98 4.63
CA ARG A 153 -15.95 12.05 5.14
C ARG A 153 -14.80 11.50 5.98
N ASP A 154 -15.06 10.55 6.89
CA ASP A 154 -14.03 9.93 7.73
C ASP A 154 -12.99 9.22 6.86
N ILE A 155 -13.45 8.46 5.85
CA ILE A 155 -12.59 7.73 4.91
C ILE A 155 -11.72 8.71 4.11
N TYR A 156 -12.33 9.75 3.52
CA TYR A 156 -11.61 10.73 2.71
C TYR A 156 -10.61 11.56 3.54
N GLN A 157 -10.90 11.84 4.81
CA GLN A 157 -9.96 12.53 5.70
C GLN A 157 -8.67 11.72 5.86
N ILE A 158 -8.73 10.40 6.04
CA ILE A 158 -7.54 9.54 6.12
C ILE A 158 -6.78 9.57 4.79
N VAL A 159 -7.46 9.40 3.65
CA VAL A 159 -6.83 9.41 2.33
C VAL A 159 -6.09 10.74 2.09
N TYR A 160 -6.73 11.88 2.37
CA TYR A 160 -6.11 13.20 2.19
C TYR A 160 -4.98 13.47 3.19
N ALA A 161 -5.10 13.02 4.44
CA ALA A 161 -4.05 13.18 5.46
C ALA A 161 -2.73 12.48 5.06
N HIS A 162 -2.83 11.42 4.25
CA HIS A 162 -1.68 10.68 3.72
C HIS A 162 -1.30 11.10 2.29
N HIS A 163 -1.72 12.29 1.85
CA HIS A 163 -1.38 12.89 0.56
C HIS A 163 -1.90 12.15 -0.67
N PHE A 164 -2.90 11.27 -0.51
CA PHE A 164 -3.61 10.62 -1.61
C PHE A 164 -4.93 11.33 -1.94
N ARG A 165 -5.55 10.93 -3.04
CA ARG A 165 -6.85 11.43 -3.46
C ARG A 165 -7.77 10.24 -3.76
N PRO A 166 -9.02 10.24 -3.23
CA PRO A 166 -10.01 9.25 -3.64
C PRO A 166 -10.44 9.53 -5.08
N ASN A 167 -10.58 8.45 -5.86
CA ASN A 167 -11.16 8.54 -7.19
C ASN A 167 -12.66 8.80 -7.04
N LYS A 168 -13.12 9.94 -7.53
CA LYS A 168 -14.55 10.30 -7.54
C LYS A 168 -15.17 9.72 -8.81
N LYS A 169 -15.65 8.49 -8.72
CA LYS A 169 -16.54 7.92 -9.75
C LYS A 169 -17.97 8.27 -9.46
#